data_40e7fceacabacad7fab51427341be3ca
#
_entry.id   40e7fceacabacad7fab51427341be3ca
#
_cell.length_a   1.000
_cell.length_b   1.000
_cell.length_c   1.000
_cell.angle_alpha   90.00
_cell.angle_beta   90.00
_cell.angle_gamma   90.00
#
_symmetry.space_group_name_H-M   'P 1'
#
loop_
_entity.id
_entity.type
_entity.pdbx_description
1 polymer ?
#
loop_
_entity_poly.entity_id
_entity_poly.type
_entity_poly.pdbx_seq_one_letter_code
_entity_poly.pdbx_strand_id
1 'polypeptide(L)'
;MVQRLSALFLQCTGDMVTPSVLNILACFLDVLFNAFFITKGLYLQIFTYEIVLPGLGWGAPGAAIGTGVATLIIAVIMSWVALFGNGRLSLKKGVNWTLNPDVIKIAGKISAPLFLERIVMNGAYIAQTIVIAPLGTVNVAANSLAVIAESACYMPGFGISQAATILVGQAFGSGKKELSQRFANYSTLLGATFMGAAGALLWFLAPVIMQVLTVDVTVQLLATRVLRIEAFAEPLYGVSMVASGALRGAGDTLAPSLVNLGSMWIVRITLAIVMVPLMGLVGMWTAMCIELNIRGAILLFRLLRGKWLDRASLAAAH
;
A
#
# COMPACT_ATOMS: atom_id res chain seq x y z
N MET A 1 0.68 -15.31 0.52
CA MET A 1 2.02 -14.98 -0.03
C MET A 1 2.18 -15.42 -1.48
N VAL A 2 1.87 -16.67 -1.82
CA VAL A 2 1.93 -17.22 -3.19
C VAL A 2 1.13 -16.38 -4.20
N GLN A 3 -0.12 -16.03 -3.88
CA GLN A 3 -0.95 -15.17 -4.73
C GLN A 3 -0.26 -13.86 -5.13
N ARG A 4 0.37 -13.16 -4.17
CA ARG A 4 1.07 -11.88 -4.43
C ARG A 4 2.30 -12.08 -5.31
N LEU A 5 3.06 -13.14 -5.10
CA LEU A 5 4.22 -13.45 -5.95
C LEU A 5 3.80 -13.75 -7.38
N SER A 6 2.79 -14.60 -7.57
CA SER A 6 2.28 -14.94 -8.91
C SER A 6 1.69 -13.71 -9.62
N ALA A 7 0.99 -12.83 -8.88
CA ALA A 7 0.51 -11.56 -9.42
C ALA A 7 1.66 -10.66 -9.89
N LEU A 8 2.72 -10.51 -9.08
CA LEU A 8 3.89 -9.71 -9.45
C LEU A 8 4.62 -10.29 -10.67
N PHE A 9 4.74 -11.62 -10.78
CA PHE A 9 5.32 -12.23 -11.97
C PHE A 9 4.56 -11.89 -13.24
N LEU A 10 3.23 -12.00 -13.23
CA LEU A 10 2.39 -11.63 -14.36
C LEU A 10 2.50 -10.14 -14.70
N GLN A 11 2.47 -9.27 -13.69
CA GLN A 11 2.63 -7.83 -13.87
C GLN A 11 4.00 -7.46 -14.47
N CYS A 12 5.08 -8.09 -14.02
CA CYS A 12 6.43 -7.87 -14.56
C CYS A 12 6.57 -8.28 -16.03
N THR A 13 5.76 -9.23 -16.52
CA THR A 13 5.71 -9.61 -17.95
C THR A 13 4.84 -8.70 -18.81
N GLY A 14 4.14 -7.75 -18.18
CA GLY A 14 3.25 -6.80 -18.86
C GLY A 14 1.77 -7.20 -18.82
N ASP A 15 1.43 -8.37 -18.28
CA ASP A 15 0.03 -8.75 -18.06
C ASP A 15 -0.50 -8.14 -16.77
N MET A 16 -1.14 -6.98 -16.90
CA MET A 16 -1.79 -6.28 -15.79
C MET A 16 -3.26 -6.69 -15.61
N VAL A 17 -3.88 -7.21 -16.66
CA VAL A 17 -5.33 -7.50 -16.68
C VAL A 17 -5.63 -8.75 -15.89
N THR A 18 -4.92 -9.83 -16.13
CA THR A 18 -5.16 -11.13 -15.46
C THR A 18 -5.06 -11.04 -13.93
N PRO A 19 -3.98 -10.46 -13.34
CA PRO A 19 -3.91 -10.30 -11.88
C PRO A 19 -5.00 -9.39 -11.33
N SER A 20 -5.39 -8.35 -12.07
CA SER A 20 -6.43 -7.41 -11.62
C SER A 20 -7.79 -8.07 -11.57
N VAL A 21 -8.18 -8.80 -12.61
CA VAL A 21 -9.45 -9.55 -12.67
C VAL A 21 -9.50 -10.62 -11.59
N LEU A 22 -8.41 -11.39 -11.41
CA LEU A 22 -8.34 -12.42 -10.37
C LEU A 22 -8.39 -11.84 -8.96
N ASN A 23 -7.82 -10.65 -8.73
CA ASN A 23 -7.93 -9.97 -7.43
C ASN A 23 -9.36 -9.47 -7.16
N ILE A 24 -10.06 -8.95 -8.17
CA ILE A 24 -11.48 -8.59 -8.04
C ILE A 24 -12.32 -9.84 -7.72
N LEU A 25 -12.05 -10.94 -8.42
CA LEU A 25 -12.71 -12.22 -8.15
C LEU A 25 -12.40 -12.71 -6.72
N ALA A 26 -11.16 -12.52 -6.23
CA ALA A 26 -10.80 -12.83 -4.86
C ALA A 26 -11.66 -12.08 -3.83
N CYS A 27 -11.85 -10.78 -4.03
CA CYS A 27 -12.70 -9.97 -3.16
C CYS A 27 -14.17 -10.44 -3.20
N PHE A 28 -14.67 -10.78 -4.39
CA PHE A 28 -16.04 -11.30 -4.53
C PHE A 28 -16.22 -12.64 -3.83
N LEU A 29 -15.27 -13.59 -4.02
CA LEU A 29 -15.29 -14.88 -3.34
C LEU A 29 -15.14 -14.73 -1.83
N ASP A 30 -14.31 -13.79 -1.36
CA ASP A 30 -14.14 -13.51 0.06
C ASP A 30 -15.44 -13.07 0.71
N VAL A 31 -16.18 -12.16 0.07
CA VAL A 31 -17.50 -11.72 0.55
C VAL A 31 -18.50 -12.88 0.57
N LEU A 32 -18.53 -13.71 -0.49
CA LEU A 32 -19.44 -14.87 -0.57
C LEU A 32 -19.13 -15.91 0.52
N PHE A 33 -17.87 -16.29 0.67
CA PHE A 33 -17.49 -17.28 1.67
C PHE A 33 -17.65 -16.75 3.10
N ASN A 34 -17.34 -15.49 3.35
CA ASN A 34 -17.60 -14.88 4.64
C ASN A 34 -19.10 -14.85 4.95
N ALA A 35 -19.95 -14.50 3.99
CA ALA A 35 -21.39 -14.57 4.16
C ALA A 35 -21.86 -15.99 4.50
N PHE A 36 -21.33 -17.01 3.81
CA PHE A 36 -21.69 -18.41 4.02
C PHE A 36 -21.17 -18.98 5.36
N PHE A 37 -19.93 -18.69 5.74
CA PHE A 37 -19.33 -19.28 6.94
C PHE A 37 -19.68 -18.54 8.24
N ILE A 38 -19.90 -17.21 8.20
CA ILE A 38 -20.17 -16.40 9.39
C ILE A 38 -21.62 -16.53 9.83
N THR A 39 -22.58 -16.46 8.90
CA THR A 39 -23.99 -16.37 9.21
C THR A 39 -24.64 -17.74 9.36
N LYS A 40 -25.66 -17.87 10.21
CA LYS A 40 -26.51 -19.07 10.27
C LYS A 40 -27.52 -19.17 9.15
N GLY A 41 -27.75 -18.07 8.44
CA GLY A 41 -28.58 -17.92 7.26
C GLY A 41 -28.52 -16.47 6.79
N LEU A 42 -28.28 -16.27 5.51
CA LEU A 42 -28.28 -14.95 4.88
C LEU A 42 -29.65 -14.72 4.27
N TYR A 43 -30.42 -13.81 4.85
CA TYR A 43 -31.68 -13.35 4.30
C TYR A 43 -31.41 -12.17 3.38
N LEU A 44 -31.31 -12.43 2.08
CA LEU A 44 -31.17 -11.38 1.09
C LEU A 44 -32.54 -11.04 0.54
N GLN A 45 -33.09 -9.89 0.94
CA GLN A 45 -34.22 -9.28 0.28
C GLN A 45 -33.74 -8.51 -0.94
N ILE A 46 -33.86 -9.11 -2.12
CA ILE A 46 -33.60 -8.46 -3.39
C ILE A 46 -34.96 -8.21 -4.06
N PHE A 47 -35.43 -6.97 -3.98
CA PHE A 47 -36.76 -6.55 -4.44
C PHE A 47 -37.87 -7.35 -3.73
N THR A 48 -38.50 -8.28 -4.39
CA THR A 48 -39.66 -9.06 -3.92
C THR A 48 -39.32 -10.50 -3.55
N TYR A 49 -38.05 -10.93 -3.75
CA TYR A 49 -37.63 -12.30 -3.49
C TYR A 49 -36.78 -12.39 -2.22
N GLU A 50 -37.21 -13.23 -1.28
CA GLU A 50 -36.42 -13.61 -0.12
C GLU A 50 -35.57 -14.84 -0.50
N ILE A 51 -34.28 -14.62 -0.70
CA ILE A 51 -33.33 -15.70 -0.93
C ILE A 51 -32.71 -16.05 0.43
N VAL A 52 -33.05 -17.21 0.95
CA VAL A 52 -32.44 -17.75 2.17
C VAL A 52 -31.28 -18.64 1.76
N LEU A 53 -30.05 -18.14 1.94
CA LEU A 53 -28.85 -18.96 1.76
C LEU A 53 -28.50 -19.60 3.11
N PRO A 54 -28.43 -20.96 3.19
CA PRO A 54 -28.00 -21.62 4.41
C PRO A 54 -26.55 -21.26 4.73
N GLY A 55 -26.28 -20.87 5.95
CA GLY A 55 -24.93 -20.58 6.43
C GLY A 55 -24.55 -21.49 7.59
N LEU A 56 -23.24 -21.66 7.83
CA LEU A 56 -22.70 -22.55 8.87
C LEU A 56 -22.72 -21.91 10.27
N GLY A 57 -22.81 -20.60 10.37
CA GLY A 57 -22.92 -19.89 11.65
C GLY A 57 -21.69 -19.97 12.55
N TRP A 58 -20.49 -20.14 11.98
CA TRP A 58 -19.25 -20.29 12.76
C TRP A 58 -18.71 -18.97 13.32
N GLY A 59 -19.32 -17.81 13.01
CA GLY A 59 -18.88 -16.53 13.52
C GLY A 59 -17.44 -16.16 13.14
N ALA A 60 -16.62 -15.75 14.11
CA ALA A 60 -15.24 -15.31 13.87
C ALA A 60 -14.31 -16.39 13.25
N PRO A 61 -14.33 -17.67 13.67
CA PRO A 61 -13.64 -18.75 12.97
C PRO A 61 -14.09 -18.90 11.51
N GLY A 62 -15.39 -18.73 11.24
CA GLY A 62 -15.95 -18.77 9.88
C GLY A 62 -15.37 -17.70 8.96
N ALA A 63 -15.19 -16.48 9.47
CA ALA A 63 -14.54 -15.40 8.73
C ALA A 63 -13.10 -15.74 8.34
N ALA A 64 -12.32 -16.29 9.26
CA ALA A 64 -10.94 -16.69 8.99
C ALA A 64 -10.85 -17.79 7.92
N ILE A 65 -11.74 -18.78 7.98
CA ILE A 65 -11.80 -19.88 7.00
C ILE A 65 -12.27 -19.34 5.64
N GLY A 66 -13.30 -18.48 5.60
CA GLY A 66 -13.83 -17.88 4.37
C GLY A 66 -12.75 -17.14 3.60
N THR A 67 -12.07 -16.22 4.26
CA THR A 67 -10.94 -15.46 3.68
C THR A 67 -9.78 -16.39 3.28
N GLY A 68 -9.48 -17.41 4.09
CA GLY A 68 -8.45 -18.40 3.80
C GLY A 68 -8.74 -19.20 2.52
N VAL A 69 -9.97 -19.71 2.38
CA VAL A 69 -10.41 -20.47 1.20
C VAL A 69 -10.43 -19.60 -0.05
N ALA A 70 -11.00 -18.38 0.01
CA ALA A 70 -11.00 -17.45 -1.11
C ALA A 70 -9.58 -17.16 -1.61
N THR A 71 -8.69 -16.82 -0.69
CA THR A 71 -7.28 -16.55 -0.99
C THR A 71 -6.57 -17.76 -1.58
N LEU A 72 -6.84 -18.98 -1.08
CA LEU A 72 -6.22 -20.20 -1.55
C LEU A 72 -6.67 -20.54 -2.98
N ILE A 73 -7.96 -20.45 -3.28
CA ILE A 73 -8.48 -20.70 -4.62
C ILE A 73 -7.81 -19.76 -5.64
N ILE A 74 -7.79 -18.47 -5.34
CA ILE A 74 -7.18 -17.49 -6.24
C ILE A 74 -5.66 -17.65 -6.33
N ALA A 75 -4.99 -18.04 -5.25
CA ALA A 75 -3.56 -18.34 -5.28
C ALA A 75 -3.24 -19.52 -6.21
N VAL A 76 -4.06 -20.57 -6.18
CA VAL A 76 -3.90 -21.71 -7.08
C VAL A 76 -4.13 -21.31 -8.54
N ILE A 77 -5.24 -20.62 -8.83
CA ILE A 77 -5.56 -20.16 -10.19
C ILE A 77 -4.47 -19.23 -10.73
N MET A 78 -4.06 -18.24 -9.94
CA MET A 78 -3.04 -17.27 -10.34
C MET A 78 -1.68 -17.92 -10.56
N SER A 79 -1.30 -18.88 -9.71
CA SER A 79 -0.08 -19.66 -9.88
C SER A 79 -0.15 -20.56 -11.11
N TRP A 80 -1.28 -21.18 -11.36
CA TRP A 80 -1.50 -21.97 -12.58
C TRP A 80 -1.33 -21.13 -13.83
N VAL A 81 -1.98 -19.96 -13.89
CA VAL A 81 -1.85 -19.04 -15.02
C VAL A 81 -0.41 -18.52 -15.19
N ALA A 82 0.28 -18.19 -14.08
CA ALA A 82 1.67 -17.73 -14.12
C ALA A 82 2.66 -18.80 -14.60
N LEU A 83 2.46 -20.07 -14.21
CA LEU A 83 3.40 -21.16 -14.49
C LEU A 83 3.10 -21.91 -15.79
N PHE A 84 1.83 -22.07 -16.14
CA PHE A 84 1.38 -22.90 -17.27
C PHE A 84 0.67 -22.09 -18.37
N GLY A 85 0.34 -20.82 -18.15
CA GLY A 85 -0.22 -19.95 -19.17
C GLY A 85 0.76 -19.77 -20.34
N ASN A 86 0.24 -19.39 -21.52
CA ASN A 86 1.05 -19.16 -22.74
C ASN A 86 1.93 -17.90 -22.69
N GLY A 87 2.35 -17.49 -21.50
CA GLY A 87 3.15 -16.30 -21.25
C GLY A 87 4.65 -16.53 -21.38
N ARG A 88 5.39 -15.43 -21.30
CA ARG A 88 6.86 -15.40 -21.35
C ARG A 88 7.53 -16.14 -20.17
N LEU A 89 6.78 -16.43 -19.10
CA LEU A 89 7.24 -17.10 -17.87
C LEU A 89 6.79 -18.54 -17.73
N SER A 90 6.22 -19.16 -18.78
CA SER A 90 5.76 -20.55 -18.68
C SER A 90 6.92 -21.50 -18.36
N LEU A 91 6.67 -22.42 -17.43
CA LEU A 91 7.62 -23.52 -17.14
C LEU A 91 7.70 -24.45 -18.35
N LYS A 92 8.81 -24.35 -19.08
CA LYS A 92 9.11 -25.28 -20.18
C LYS A 92 9.71 -26.57 -19.61
N LYS A 93 9.41 -27.72 -20.24
CA LYS A 93 10.07 -28.99 -19.93
C LYS A 93 11.59 -28.82 -20.10
N GLY A 94 12.37 -29.15 -19.08
CA GLY A 94 13.82 -29.05 -19.10
C GLY A 94 14.45 -27.90 -18.32
N VAL A 95 13.66 -27.15 -17.54
CA VAL A 95 14.21 -26.11 -16.67
C VAL A 95 14.98 -26.76 -15.51
N ASN A 96 16.24 -26.39 -15.36
CA ASN A 96 17.04 -26.78 -14.20
C ASN A 96 16.53 -26.04 -12.95
N TRP A 97 16.06 -26.80 -11.98
CA TRP A 97 15.56 -26.29 -10.68
C TRP A 97 16.68 -26.04 -9.67
N THR A 98 17.94 -25.98 -10.11
CA THR A 98 19.05 -25.69 -9.22
C THR A 98 19.01 -24.20 -8.81
N LEU A 99 19.10 -23.97 -7.53
CA LEU A 99 19.20 -22.63 -6.97
C LEU A 99 20.53 -22.01 -7.43
N ASN A 100 20.48 -20.94 -8.20
CA ASN A 100 21.67 -20.21 -8.61
C ASN A 100 22.10 -19.26 -7.47
N PRO A 101 23.30 -19.45 -6.89
CA PRO A 101 23.81 -18.64 -5.78
C PRO A 101 23.86 -17.14 -6.10
N ASP A 102 24.17 -16.79 -7.34
CA ASP A 102 24.26 -15.38 -7.76
C ASP A 102 22.89 -14.71 -7.75
N VAL A 103 21.85 -15.40 -8.21
CA VAL A 103 20.46 -14.89 -8.16
C VAL A 103 20.02 -14.69 -6.71
N ILE A 104 20.34 -15.65 -5.82
CA ILE A 104 20.02 -15.55 -4.39
C ILE A 104 20.75 -14.35 -3.76
N LYS A 105 22.00 -14.14 -4.08
CA LYS A 105 22.82 -13.04 -3.57
C LYS A 105 22.26 -11.68 -4.02
N ILE A 106 21.88 -11.55 -5.30
CA ILE A 106 21.26 -10.33 -5.84
C ILE A 106 19.89 -10.09 -5.16
N ALA A 107 19.04 -11.11 -5.10
CA ALA A 107 17.75 -11.03 -4.45
C ALA A 107 17.89 -10.64 -2.97
N GLY A 108 18.84 -11.22 -2.24
CA GLY A 108 19.15 -10.86 -0.86
C GLY A 108 19.59 -9.41 -0.70
N LYS A 109 20.47 -8.93 -1.57
CA LYS A 109 20.94 -7.52 -1.56
C LYS A 109 19.82 -6.51 -1.77
N ILE A 110 18.84 -6.86 -2.62
CA ILE A 110 17.68 -6.00 -2.90
C ILE A 110 16.64 -6.11 -1.77
N SER A 111 16.40 -7.33 -1.26
CA SER A 111 15.35 -7.58 -0.27
C SER A 111 15.71 -7.15 1.14
N ALA A 112 16.98 -7.23 1.54
CA ALA A 112 17.41 -6.94 2.90
C ALA A 112 17.07 -5.51 3.35
N PRO A 113 17.33 -4.43 2.58
CA PRO A 113 16.92 -3.08 2.96
C PRO A 113 15.40 -2.94 3.12
N LEU A 114 14.62 -3.57 2.23
CA LEU A 114 13.16 -3.53 2.26
C LEU A 114 12.58 -4.29 3.46
N PHE A 115 13.19 -5.41 3.83
CA PHE A 115 12.80 -6.19 4.99
C PHE A 115 13.05 -5.42 6.30
N LEU A 116 14.25 -4.84 6.43
CA LEU A 116 14.59 -3.99 7.56
C LEU A 116 13.67 -2.76 7.64
N GLU A 117 13.41 -2.10 6.50
CA GLU A 117 12.46 -1.00 6.43
C GLU A 117 11.09 -1.42 6.99
N ARG A 118 10.57 -2.60 6.60
CA ARG A 118 9.26 -3.09 7.09
C ARG A 118 9.23 -3.31 8.59
N ILE A 119 10.27 -3.93 9.16
CA ILE A 119 10.36 -4.16 10.61
C ILE A 119 10.39 -2.82 11.35
N VAL A 120 11.27 -1.92 10.94
CA VAL A 120 11.47 -0.65 11.63
C VAL A 120 10.27 0.28 11.48
N MET A 121 9.58 0.25 10.31
CA MET A 121 8.33 0.99 10.10
C MET A 121 7.21 0.46 10.99
N ASN A 122 7.07 -0.86 11.15
CA ASN A 122 6.10 -1.43 12.09
C ASN A 122 6.39 -1.01 13.53
N GLY A 123 7.67 -0.96 13.92
CA GLY A 123 8.10 -0.41 15.22
C GLY A 123 7.67 1.05 15.41
N ALA A 124 7.77 1.87 14.36
CA ALA A 124 7.33 3.27 14.41
C ALA A 124 5.81 3.41 14.57
N TYR A 125 5.00 2.55 13.93
CA TYR A 125 3.55 2.52 14.15
C TYR A 125 3.18 2.13 15.59
N ILE A 126 3.93 1.19 16.18
CA ILE A 126 3.76 0.84 17.61
C ILE A 126 4.13 2.04 18.49
N ALA A 127 5.25 2.70 18.24
CA ALA A 127 5.67 3.89 18.96
C ALA A 127 4.62 5.02 18.88
N GLN A 128 4.05 5.24 17.69
CA GLN A 128 2.96 6.20 17.48
C GLN A 128 1.73 5.85 18.34
N THR A 129 1.36 4.57 18.40
CA THR A 129 0.24 4.11 19.24
C THR A 129 0.53 4.34 20.71
N ILE A 130 1.75 4.10 21.19
CA ILE A 130 2.17 4.36 22.57
C ILE A 130 2.06 5.85 22.92
N VAL A 131 2.38 6.74 21.99
CA VAL A 131 2.26 8.20 22.17
C VAL A 131 0.79 8.64 22.24
N ILE A 132 -0.11 7.99 21.49
CA ILE A 132 -1.54 8.33 21.45
C ILE A 132 -2.31 7.71 22.62
N ALA A 133 -1.95 6.51 23.08
CA ALA A 133 -2.71 5.76 24.09
C ALA A 133 -3.01 6.55 25.40
N PRO A 134 -2.07 7.34 25.97
CA PRO A 134 -2.36 8.13 27.18
C PRO A 134 -3.39 9.24 27.00
N LEU A 135 -3.74 9.62 25.77
CA LEU A 135 -4.72 10.67 25.48
C LEU A 135 -6.16 10.23 25.76
N GLY A 136 -6.39 8.95 26.07
CA GLY A 136 -7.70 8.39 26.39
C GLY A 136 -8.46 7.82 25.19
N THR A 137 -9.57 7.13 25.51
CA THR A 137 -10.33 6.30 24.56
C THR A 137 -10.90 7.07 23.38
N VAL A 138 -11.36 8.30 23.59
CA VAL A 138 -11.90 9.17 22.52
C VAL A 138 -10.84 9.47 21.46
N ASN A 139 -9.62 9.78 21.89
CA ASN A 139 -8.52 10.07 20.97
C ASN A 139 -8.08 8.82 20.18
N VAL A 140 -8.02 7.67 20.85
CA VAL A 140 -7.69 6.39 20.19
C VAL A 140 -8.77 5.99 19.19
N ALA A 141 -10.05 6.15 19.52
CA ALA A 141 -11.16 5.89 18.62
C ALA A 141 -11.14 6.83 17.41
N ALA A 142 -10.97 8.14 17.64
CA ALA A 142 -10.86 9.13 16.57
C ALA A 142 -9.68 8.84 15.63
N ASN A 143 -8.52 8.48 16.18
CA ASN A 143 -7.36 8.09 15.39
C ASN A 143 -7.64 6.85 14.53
N SER A 144 -8.26 5.82 15.09
CA SER A 144 -8.54 4.58 14.38
C SER A 144 -9.51 4.80 13.21
N LEU A 145 -10.57 5.57 13.43
CA LEU A 145 -11.54 5.90 12.38
C LEU A 145 -10.94 6.82 11.31
N ALA A 146 -10.11 7.78 11.72
CA ALA A 146 -9.42 8.66 10.79
C ALA A 146 -8.45 7.87 9.88
N VAL A 147 -7.67 6.93 10.43
CA VAL A 147 -6.78 6.05 9.63
C VAL A 147 -7.56 5.19 8.64
N ILE A 148 -8.75 4.69 9.01
CA ILE A 148 -9.62 3.94 8.10
C ILE A 148 -10.05 4.83 6.93
N ALA A 149 -10.50 6.05 7.20
CA ALA A 149 -10.93 6.99 6.18
C ALA A 149 -9.79 7.43 5.27
N GLU A 150 -8.61 7.75 5.83
CA GLU A 150 -7.39 8.07 5.10
C GLU A 150 -6.96 6.93 4.16
N SER A 151 -7.14 5.68 4.60
CA SER A 151 -6.75 4.50 3.80
C SER A 151 -7.43 4.47 2.43
N ALA A 152 -8.64 4.98 2.29
CA ALA A 152 -9.33 5.09 1.01
C ALA A 152 -8.61 6.05 0.05
N CYS A 153 -7.92 7.08 0.54
CA CYS A 153 -7.16 8.04 -0.27
C CYS A 153 -5.85 7.46 -0.76
N TYR A 154 -5.06 6.80 0.11
CA TYR A 154 -3.74 6.33 -0.29
C TYR A 154 -3.73 4.96 -0.99
N MET A 155 -4.78 4.13 -0.89
CA MET A 155 -4.86 2.84 -1.58
C MET A 155 -4.63 2.94 -3.11
N PRO A 156 -5.27 3.87 -3.84
CA PRO A 156 -4.97 4.07 -5.25
C PRO A 156 -3.51 4.51 -5.50
N GLY A 157 -2.93 5.28 -4.59
CA GLY A 157 -1.51 5.67 -4.63
C GLY A 157 -0.56 4.47 -4.64
N PHE A 158 -0.86 3.40 -3.88
CA PHE A 158 -0.12 2.15 -3.95
C PHE A 158 -0.21 1.50 -5.34
N GLY A 159 -1.37 1.53 -5.99
CA GLY A 159 -1.54 1.01 -7.34
C GLY A 159 -0.67 1.76 -8.35
N ILE A 160 -0.67 3.09 -8.30
CA ILE A 160 0.18 3.94 -9.16
C ILE A 160 1.67 3.68 -8.88
N SER A 161 2.06 3.53 -7.61
CA SER A 161 3.43 3.22 -7.20
C SER A 161 3.91 1.86 -7.75
N GLN A 162 3.05 0.84 -7.72
CA GLN A 162 3.33 -0.46 -8.31
C GLN A 162 3.51 -0.38 -9.83
N ALA A 163 2.62 0.33 -10.52
CA ALA A 163 2.74 0.56 -11.96
C ALA A 163 4.04 1.29 -12.30
N ALA A 164 4.40 2.33 -11.54
CA ALA A 164 5.66 3.05 -11.70
C ALA A 164 6.88 2.13 -11.52
N THR A 165 6.87 1.26 -10.50
CA THR A 165 7.94 0.29 -10.26
C THR A 165 8.16 -0.61 -11.46
N ILE A 166 7.09 -1.10 -12.08
CA ILE A 166 7.16 -2.03 -13.21
C ILE A 166 7.60 -1.31 -14.49
N LEU A 167 6.97 -0.17 -14.82
CA LEU A 167 7.28 0.60 -16.01
C LEU A 167 8.73 1.11 -16.02
N VAL A 168 9.16 1.67 -14.90
CA VAL A 168 10.53 2.14 -14.73
C VAL A 168 11.52 0.96 -14.79
N GLY A 169 11.20 -0.16 -14.12
CA GLY A 169 12.02 -1.36 -14.13
C GLY A 169 12.18 -1.96 -15.52
N GLN A 170 11.10 -2.06 -16.30
CA GLN A 170 11.16 -2.55 -17.69
C GLN A 170 11.95 -1.62 -18.61
N ALA A 171 11.72 -0.30 -18.52
CA ALA A 171 12.46 0.68 -19.31
C ALA A 171 13.95 0.69 -18.95
N PHE A 172 14.25 0.60 -17.65
CA PHE A 172 15.61 0.55 -17.14
C PHE A 172 16.34 -0.74 -17.56
N GLY A 173 15.70 -1.91 -17.41
CA GLY A 173 16.23 -3.21 -17.84
C GLY A 173 16.45 -3.31 -19.34
N SER A 174 15.72 -2.53 -20.18
CA SER A 174 15.95 -2.43 -21.61
C SER A 174 17.03 -1.41 -22.00
N GLY A 175 17.73 -0.80 -21.04
CA GLY A 175 18.80 0.18 -21.26
C GLY A 175 18.31 1.60 -21.62
N LYS A 176 17.00 1.85 -21.65
CA LYS A 176 16.41 3.12 -22.08
C LYS A 176 16.28 4.10 -20.91
N LYS A 177 17.40 4.68 -20.47
CA LYS A 177 17.45 5.57 -19.29
C LYS A 177 16.51 6.77 -19.39
N GLU A 178 16.44 7.42 -20.55
CA GLU A 178 15.54 8.58 -20.76
C GLU A 178 14.06 8.21 -20.61
N LEU A 179 13.66 7.04 -21.15
CA LEU A 179 12.31 6.53 -21.03
C LEU A 179 11.98 6.20 -19.56
N SER A 180 12.95 5.63 -18.81
CA SER A 180 12.79 5.39 -17.38
C SER A 180 12.53 6.67 -16.60
N GLN A 181 13.28 7.75 -16.89
CA GLN A 181 13.07 9.06 -16.25
C GLN A 181 11.71 9.65 -16.60
N ARG A 182 11.29 9.54 -17.86
CA ARG A 182 9.95 10.01 -18.29
C ARG A 182 8.85 9.24 -17.57
N PHE A 183 8.93 7.91 -17.52
CA PHE A 183 7.94 7.10 -16.76
C PHE A 183 7.91 7.46 -15.26
N ALA A 184 9.08 7.64 -14.65
CA ALA A 184 9.17 8.04 -13.26
C ALA A 184 8.50 9.40 -13.01
N ASN A 185 8.76 10.39 -13.86
CA ASN A 185 8.20 11.74 -13.74
C ASN A 185 6.69 11.75 -13.96
N TYR A 186 6.19 11.13 -15.03
CA TYR A 186 4.75 11.09 -15.34
C TYR A 186 3.96 10.30 -14.30
N SER A 187 4.48 9.16 -13.84
CA SER A 187 3.82 8.38 -12.78
C SER A 187 3.77 9.16 -11.47
N THR A 188 4.85 9.88 -11.13
CA THR A 188 4.90 10.69 -9.91
C THR A 188 3.94 11.87 -9.99
N LEU A 189 3.85 12.53 -11.15
CA LEU A 189 2.87 13.61 -11.37
C LEU A 189 1.44 13.07 -11.28
N LEU A 190 1.16 11.91 -11.89
CA LEU A 190 -0.13 11.25 -11.80
C LEU A 190 -0.49 10.90 -10.35
N GLY A 191 0.46 10.36 -9.58
CA GLY A 191 0.26 10.08 -8.16
C GLY A 191 -0.03 11.33 -7.34
N ALA A 192 0.74 12.41 -7.57
CA ALA A 192 0.54 13.70 -6.89
C ALA A 192 -0.83 14.30 -7.19
N THR A 193 -1.23 14.33 -8.47
CA THR A 193 -2.52 14.90 -8.88
C THR A 193 -3.70 14.06 -8.40
N PHE A 194 -3.62 12.75 -8.51
CA PHE A 194 -4.69 11.86 -8.06
C PHE A 194 -4.87 11.92 -6.54
N MET A 195 -3.79 11.78 -5.77
CA MET A 195 -3.87 11.85 -4.32
C MET A 195 -4.18 13.26 -3.83
N GLY A 196 -3.72 14.30 -4.52
CA GLY A 196 -4.12 15.67 -4.24
C GLY A 196 -5.63 15.90 -4.44
N ALA A 197 -6.20 15.37 -5.51
CA ALA A 197 -7.65 15.42 -5.74
C ALA A 197 -8.42 14.60 -4.69
N ALA A 198 -7.93 13.41 -4.33
CA ALA A 198 -8.51 12.59 -3.27
C ALA A 198 -8.42 13.29 -1.90
N GLY A 199 -7.30 13.94 -1.59
CA GLY A 199 -7.13 14.73 -0.38
C GLY A 199 -8.09 15.93 -0.32
N ALA A 200 -8.26 16.66 -1.43
CA ALA A 200 -9.24 17.73 -1.52
C ALA A 200 -10.67 17.20 -1.28
N LEU A 201 -11.02 16.07 -1.90
CA LEU A 201 -12.31 15.40 -1.69
C LEU A 201 -12.47 14.96 -0.23
N LEU A 202 -11.44 14.36 0.38
CA LEU A 202 -11.43 13.98 1.78
C LEU A 202 -11.66 15.18 2.70
N TRP A 203 -11.03 16.32 2.43
CA TRP A 203 -11.18 17.55 3.21
C TRP A 203 -12.64 18.03 3.28
N PHE A 204 -13.35 17.99 2.14
CA PHE A 204 -14.76 18.37 2.06
C PHE A 204 -15.69 17.30 2.67
N LEU A 205 -15.41 16.03 2.40
CA LEU A 205 -16.27 14.91 2.83
C LEU A 205 -15.96 14.40 4.24
N ALA A 206 -14.88 14.82 4.89
CA ALA A 206 -14.49 14.35 6.21
C ALA A 206 -15.63 14.36 7.24
N PRO A 207 -16.45 15.42 7.38
CA PRO A 207 -17.56 15.41 8.35
C PRO A 207 -18.63 14.37 7.99
N VAL A 208 -18.94 14.19 6.71
CA VAL A 208 -19.94 13.20 6.25
C VAL A 208 -19.44 11.78 6.48
N ILE A 209 -18.17 11.51 6.15
CA ILE A 209 -17.53 10.21 6.38
C ILE A 209 -17.56 9.86 7.87
N MET A 210 -17.22 10.81 8.75
CA MET A 210 -17.21 10.56 10.18
C MET A 210 -18.61 10.36 10.76
N GLN A 211 -19.63 11.04 10.24
CA GLN A 211 -21.04 10.80 10.63
C GLN A 211 -21.52 9.38 10.29
N VAL A 212 -21.05 8.82 9.19
CA VAL A 212 -21.38 7.44 8.80
C VAL A 212 -20.62 6.41 9.66
N LEU A 213 -19.38 6.72 10.05
CA LEU A 213 -18.52 5.77 10.77
C LEU A 213 -18.79 5.69 12.28
N THR A 214 -19.31 6.75 12.90
CA THR A 214 -19.57 6.77 14.35
C THR A 214 -20.72 7.68 14.70
N VAL A 215 -21.41 7.36 15.80
CA VAL A 215 -22.50 8.19 16.37
C VAL A 215 -22.00 9.15 17.45
N ASP A 216 -20.77 8.97 17.95
CA ASP A 216 -20.19 9.83 18.98
C ASP A 216 -19.71 11.16 18.37
N VAL A 217 -20.40 12.24 18.71
CA VAL A 217 -20.14 13.59 18.20
C VAL A 217 -18.72 14.07 18.54
N THR A 218 -18.20 13.70 19.72
CA THR A 218 -16.84 14.10 20.14
C THR A 218 -15.78 13.45 19.26
N VAL A 219 -15.95 12.16 18.98
CA VAL A 219 -15.08 11.41 18.07
C VAL A 219 -15.20 11.95 16.64
N GLN A 220 -16.43 12.24 16.17
CA GLN A 220 -16.66 12.82 14.83
C GLN A 220 -15.89 14.13 14.62
N LEU A 221 -16.04 15.07 15.56
CA LEU A 221 -15.41 16.39 15.46
C LEU A 221 -13.89 16.29 15.48
N LEU A 222 -13.33 15.47 16.36
CA LEU A 222 -11.90 15.28 16.48
C LEU A 222 -11.32 14.60 15.24
N ALA A 223 -11.93 13.50 14.78
CA ALA A 223 -11.52 12.78 13.59
C ALA A 223 -11.63 13.63 12.32
N THR A 224 -12.70 14.42 12.17
CA THR A 224 -12.85 15.37 11.07
C THR A 224 -11.71 16.40 11.06
N ARG A 225 -11.35 16.93 12.23
CA ARG A 225 -10.27 17.92 12.33
C ARG A 225 -8.93 17.36 11.91
N VAL A 226 -8.57 16.14 12.35
CA VAL A 226 -7.29 15.52 12.01
C VAL A 226 -7.23 15.10 10.55
N LEU A 227 -8.33 14.61 9.96
CA LEU A 227 -8.41 14.30 8.53
C LEU A 227 -8.22 15.52 7.64
N ARG A 228 -8.75 16.66 8.04
CA ARG A 228 -8.54 17.91 7.30
C ARG A 228 -7.09 18.38 7.32
N ILE A 229 -6.35 18.10 8.40
CA ILE A 229 -4.91 18.38 8.46
C ILE A 229 -4.15 17.46 7.51
N GLU A 230 -4.49 16.17 7.49
CA GLU A 230 -3.84 15.18 6.63
C GLU A 230 -4.07 15.45 5.13
N ALA A 231 -5.24 15.94 4.77
CA ALA A 231 -5.58 16.28 3.39
C ALA A 231 -4.53 17.20 2.70
N PHE A 232 -3.82 18.03 3.46
CA PHE A 232 -2.73 18.87 2.95
C PHE A 232 -1.45 18.09 2.66
N ALA A 233 -1.26 16.92 3.26
CA ALA A 233 -0.09 16.07 3.00
C ALA A 233 -0.28 15.16 1.78
N GLU A 234 -1.52 14.84 1.41
CA GLU A 234 -1.86 13.88 0.37
C GLU A 234 -1.12 14.06 -0.97
N PRO A 235 -0.98 15.29 -1.53
CA PRO A 235 -0.26 15.46 -2.79
C PRO A 235 1.21 15.02 -2.70
N LEU A 236 1.93 15.45 -1.67
CA LEU A 236 3.33 15.09 -1.46
C LEU A 236 3.50 13.66 -0.89
N TYR A 237 2.50 13.15 -0.20
CA TYR A 237 2.44 11.73 0.15
C TYR A 237 2.36 10.85 -1.10
N GLY A 238 1.51 11.21 -2.08
CA GLY A 238 1.46 10.56 -3.39
C GLY A 238 2.80 10.59 -4.11
N VAL A 239 3.46 11.75 -4.12
CA VAL A 239 4.83 11.88 -4.63
C VAL A 239 5.77 10.91 -3.94
N SER A 240 5.76 10.84 -2.61
CA SER A 240 6.68 9.98 -1.85
C SER A 240 6.49 8.50 -2.17
N MET A 241 5.24 8.06 -2.30
CA MET A 241 4.90 6.66 -2.61
C MET A 241 5.34 6.28 -4.02
N VAL A 242 4.99 7.11 -5.01
CA VAL A 242 5.25 6.79 -6.41
C VAL A 242 6.73 6.97 -6.76
N ALA A 243 7.39 8.01 -6.25
CA ALA A 243 8.83 8.17 -6.43
C ALA A 243 9.64 7.04 -5.77
N SER A 244 9.25 6.59 -4.56
CA SER A 244 9.84 5.40 -3.95
C SER A 244 9.68 4.16 -4.83
N GLY A 245 8.48 3.95 -5.41
CA GLY A 245 8.20 2.86 -6.33
C GLY A 245 9.08 2.92 -7.58
N ALA A 246 9.17 4.08 -8.22
CA ALA A 246 10.00 4.30 -9.40
C ALA A 246 11.50 4.03 -9.13
N LEU A 247 12.04 4.55 -8.03
CA LEU A 247 13.43 4.32 -7.61
C LEU A 247 13.71 2.84 -7.36
N ARG A 248 12.79 2.15 -6.67
CA ARG A 248 12.89 0.69 -6.42
C ARG A 248 12.83 -0.11 -7.72
N GLY A 249 12.02 0.30 -8.68
CA GLY A 249 11.93 -0.29 -10.00
C GLY A 249 13.26 -0.26 -10.77
N ALA A 250 14.05 0.79 -10.59
CA ALA A 250 15.40 0.90 -11.14
C ALA A 250 16.49 0.20 -10.30
N GLY A 251 16.13 -0.43 -9.18
CA GLY A 251 17.08 -1.10 -8.27
C GLY A 251 17.65 -0.20 -7.16
N ASP A 252 17.31 1.08 -7.12
CA ASP A 252 17.69 1.97 -6.02
C ASP A 252 16.75 1.78 -4.83
N THR A 253 16.95 0.73 -4.05
CA THR A 253 16.11 0.38 -2.90
C THR A 253 16.56 1.06 -1.60
N LEU A 254 17.85 1.28 -1.46
CA LEU A 254 18.47 1.73 -0.20
C LEU A 254 18.12 3.18 0.13
N ALA A 255 18.13 4.07 -0.87
CA ALA A 255 17.87 5.48 -0.61
C ALA A 255 16.42 5.78 -0.26
N PRO A 256 15.38 5.27 -0.96
CA PRO A 256 14.00 5.42 -0.51
C PRO A 256 13.77 4.83 0.89
N SER A 257 14.37 3.68 1.19
CA SER A 257 14.25 3.05 2.52
C SER A 257 14.85 3.91 3.62
N LEU A 258 16.04 4.48 3.42
CA LEU A 258 16.67 5.37 4.38
C LEU A 258 15.87 6.67 4.57
N VAL A 259 15.33 7.25 3.50
CA VAL A 259 14.49 8.45 3.59
C VAL A 259 13.20 8.15 4.35
N ASN A 260 12.52 7.03 4.05
CA ASN A 260 11.31 6.63 4.74
C ASN A 260 11.55 6.38 6.23
N LEU A 261 12.62 5.65 6.58
CA LEU A 261 12.99 5.40 7.98
C LEU A 261 13.39 6.66 8.70
N GLY A 262 14.27 7.45 8.09
CA GLY A 262 14.77 8.70 8.70
C GLY A 262 13.64 9.70 8.93
N SER A 263 12.76 9.90 7.95
CA SER A 263 11.62 10.81 8.11
C SER A 263 10.66 10.35 9.20
N MET A 264 10.34 9.06 9.24
CA MET A 264 9.40 8.49 10.21
C MET A 264 9.93 8.60 11.66
N TRP A 265 11.20 8.22 11.89
CA TRP A 265 11.76 8.20 13.23
C TRP A 265 12.28 9.56 13.68
N ILE A 266 13.02 10.28 12.81
CA ILE A 266 13.65 11.54 13.19
C ILE A 266 12.65 12.69 13.14
N VAL A 267 11.79 12.75 12.11
CA VAL A 267 10.85 13.86 11.96
C VAL A 267 9.52 13.58 12.67
N ARG A 268 8.80 12.52 12.26
CA ARG A 268 7.45 12.26 12.79
C ARG A 268 7.44 11.99 14.28
N ILE A 269 8.26 11.03 14.77
CA ILE A 269 8.23 10.65 16.19
C ILE A 269 8.72 11.79 17.06
N THR A 270 9.79 12.49 16.67
CA THR A 270 10.31 13.63 17.46
C THR A 270 9.29 14.77 17.53
N LEU A 271 8.68 15.14 16.39
CA LEU A 271 7.63 16.16 16.40
C LEU A 271 6.39 15.72 17.19
N ALA A 272 6.02 14.43 17.11
CA ALA A 272 4.90 13.90 17.89
C ALA A 272 5.14 14.02 19.39
N ILE A 273 6.34 13.66 19.88
CA ILE A 273 6.70 13.78 21.29
C ILE A 273 6.57 15.24 21.79
N VAL A 274 6.90 16.21 20.94
CA VAL A 274 6.80 17.64 21.30
C VAL A 274 5.36 18.17 21.15
N MET A 275 4.65 17.79 20.08
CA MET A 275 3.34 18.38 19.75
C MET A 275 2.17 17.71 20.45
N VAL A 276 2.25 16.41 20.77
CA VAL A 276 1.16 15.69 21.42
C VAL A 276 0.85 16.23 22.82
N PRO A 277 1.81 16.55 23.70
CA PRO A 277 1.52 17.17 24.98
C PRO A 277 0.81 18.53 24.87
N LEU A 278 1.05 19.28 23.76
CA LEU A 278 0.49 20.63 23.56
C LEU A 278 -0.88 20.59 22.88
N MET A 279 -1.09 19.69 21.92
CA MET A 279 -2.24 19.69 21.02
C MET A 279 -3.00 18.36 20.99
N GLY A 280 -2.61 17.38 21.78
CA GLY A 280 -3.23 16.05 21.80
C GLY A 280 -3.12 15.34 20.44
N LEU A 281 -4.20 14.67 20.02
CA LEU A 281 -4.25 13.94 18.75
C LEU A 281 -3.98 14.86 17.53
N VAL A 282 -4.42 16.09 17.58
CA VAL A 282 -4.17 17.09 16.52
C VAL A 282 -2.67 17.30 16.32
N GLY A 283 -1.88 17.32 17.42
CA GLY A 283 -0.42 17.41 17.35
C GLY A 283 0.23 16.23 16.66
N MET A 284 -0.28 15.01 16.90
CA MET A 284 0.19 13.79 16.22
C MET A 284 -0.02 13.87 14.70
N TRP A 285 -1.20 14.24 14.26
CA TRP A 285 -1.54 14.33 12.84
C TRP A 285 -0.84 15.51 12.15
N THR A 286 -0.60 16.60 12.88
CA THR A 286 0.23 17.72 12.37
C THR A 286 1.68 17.28 12.17
N ALA A 287 2.26 16.52 13.11
CA ALA A 287 3.59 15.96 12.97
C ALA A 287 3.67 15.00 11.76
N MET A 288 2.63 14.18 11.54
CA MET A 288 2.49 13.31 10.39
C MET A 288 2.43 14.09 9.07
N CYS A 289 1.59 15.12 9.01
CA CYS A 289 1.47 15.99 7.84
C CYS A 289 2.80 16.64 7.47
N ILE A 290 3.52 17.21 8.44
CA ILE A 290 4.84 17.82 8.22
C ILE A 290 5.84 16.78 7.69
N GLU A 291 5.87 15.59 8.31
CA GLU A 291 6.79 14.52 7.91
C GLU A 291 6.52 14.05 6.48
N LEU A 292 5.27 13.80 6.11
CA LEU A 292 4.88 13.35 4.78
C LEU A 292 5.27 14.37 3.71
N ASN A 293 5.11 15.66 3.99
CA ASN A 293 5.53 16.74 3.10
C ASN A 293 7.06 16.78 2.92
N ILE A 294 7.82 16.67 4.01
CA ILE A 294 9.30 16.64 3.98
C ILE A 294 9.78 15.41 3.19
N ARG A 295 9.23 14.23 3.48
CA ARG A 295 9.56 12.99 2.79
C ARG A 295 9.28 13.07 1.30
N GLY A 296 8.09 13.57 0.93
CA GLY A 296 7.71 13.77 -0.46
C GLY A 296 8.68 14.70 -1.20
N ALA A 297 9.05 15.83 -0.58
CA ALA A 297 9.99 16.78 -1.16
C ALA A 297 11.39 16.19 -1.36
N ILE A 298 11.91 15.45 -0.39
CA ILE A 298 13.24 14.78 -0.48
C ILE A 298 13.25 13.76 -1.61
N LEU A 299 12.22 12.91 -1.71
CA LEU A 299 12.14 11.88 -2.73
C LEU A 299 11.91 12.47 -4.12
N LEU A 300 11.11 13.53 -4.24
CA LEU A 300 10.94 14.27 -5.48
C LEU A 300 12.27 14.86 -5.97
N PHE A 301 12.99 15.54 -5.08
CA PHE A 301 14.30 16.10 -5.41
C PHE A 301 15.29 15.04 -5.89
N ARG A 302 15.33 13.87 -5.20
CA ARG A 302 16.16 12.75 -5.64
C ARG A 302 15.78 12.24 -7.01
N LEU A 303 14.47 12.07 -7.27
CA LEU A 303 13.95 11.58 -8.54
C LEU A 303 14.32 12.52 -9.69
N LEU A 304 14.08 13.83 -9.51
CA LEU A 304 14.34 14.84 -10.52
C LEU A 304 15.84 15.02 -10.83
N ARG A 305 16.71 14.83 -9.84
CA ARG A 305 18.18 14.87 -10.04
C ARG A 305 18.73 13.82 -11.02
N GLY A 306 17.99 12.73 -11.26
CA GLY A 306 18.38 11.70 -12.22
C GLY A 306 19.62 10.85 -11.87
N LYS A 307 20.37 11.16 -10.81
CA LYS A 307 21.61 10.44 -10.41
C LYS A 307 21.40 8.95 -10.08
N TRP A 308 20.16 8.54 -9.82
CA TRP A 308 19.80 7.16 -9.60
C TRP A 308 19.95 6.29 -10.87
N LEU A 309 19.83 6.88 -12.05
CA LEU A 309 20.02 6.21 -13.35
C LEU A 309 21.46 5.73 -13.58
N ASP A 310 22.45 6.41 -12.99
CA ASP A 310 23.85 6.05 -13.14
C ASP A 310 24.28 5.03 -12.09
N ARG A 311 23.81 5.15 -10.85
CA ARG A 311 24.13 4.21 -9.76
C ARG A 311 23.55 2.81 -9.98
N ALA A 312 22.34 2.73 -10.49
CA ALA A 312 21.69 1.46 -10.76
C ALA A 312 22.37 0.70 -11.91
N SER A 313 22.98 1.39 -12.89
CA SER A 313 23.76 0.74 -13.96
C SER A 313 25.05 0.07 -13.44
N LEU A 314 25.64 0.59 -12.37
CA LEU A 314 26.81 -0.01 -11.72
C LEU A 314 26.45 -1.26 -10.90
N ALA A 315 25.23 -1.34 -10.35
CA ALA A 315 24.75 -2.49 -9.60
C ALA A 315 24.28 -3.66 -10.51
N ALA A 316 23.97 -3.38 -11.77
CA ALA A 316 23.60 -4.38 -12.78
C ALA A 316 24.81 -4.91 -13.57
N ALA A 317 25.99 -4.26 -13.46
CA ALA A 317 27.22 -4.63 -14.16
C ALA A 317 28.17 -5.54 -13.34
N HIS A 318 27.81 -5.84 -12.09
CA HIS A 318 28.48 -6.76 -11.16
C HIS A 318 27.49 -7.83 -10.67
#